data_20809ee95c505b44bb2fb1810ff52ace
#
_entry.id   20809ee95c505b44bb2fb1810ff52ace
#
_cell.length_a   1.000
_cell.length_b   1.000
_cell.length_c   1.000
_cell.angle_alpha   90.00
_cell.angle_beta   90.00
_cell.angle_gamma   90.00
#
_symmetry.space_group_name_H-M   'P 1'
#
loop_
_entity.id
_entity.type
_entity.pdbx_description
1 polymer ?
#
loop_
_entity_poly.entity_id
_entity_poly.type
_entity_poly.pdbx_seq_one_letter_code
_entity_poly.pdbx_strand_id
1 'polypeptide(L)'
;YDSLSTVRRILTSAWIRRNADNPTAALLLRNVPLDSVPALYDALDEDLHNSHFAPLINAAKQSSDRRIATQKATEAIVPGAEAPDFTLNDPDGKPVTLSSLRGKWVVLDFWGTWCVWCVKGIPDMKKYEEKYRKSCTFVSIDCFDSPETWKAGLEKHQMPWIHVYNPDDAPLDKNATVLYGVQGYPTKIIINPEGRIHKIFSGEG
;
A
#
# COMPACT_ATOMS: atom_id res chain seq x y z
N TYR A 1 -8.60 -12.49 27.13
CA TYR A 1 -7.24 -12.10 26.68
C TYR A 1 -7.21 -10.70 26.06
N ASP A 2 -8.25 -10.31 25.32
CA ASP A 2 -8.31 -8.98 24.65
C ASP A 2 -8.42 -7.80 25.62
N SER A 3 -9.04 -7.98 26.80
CA SER A 3 -9.24 -6.88 27.76
C SER A 3 -7.94 -6.37 28.39
N LEU A 4 -7.01 -7.26 28.77
CA LEU A 4 -5.75 -6.87 29.40
C LEU A 4 -4.79 -6.17 28.42
N SER A 5 -4.74 -6.62 27.17
CA SER A 5 -3.92 -5.94 26.15
C SER A 5 -4.47 -4.54 25.83
N THR A 6 -5.78 -4.40 25.79
CA THR A 6 -6.45 -3.11 25.57
C THR A 6 -6.21 -2.16 26.74
N VAL A 7 -6.38 -2.62 27.99
CA VAL A 7 -6.09 -1.82 29.19
C VAL A 7 -4.64 -1.38 29.21
N ARG A 8 -3.69 -2.29 28.93
CA ARG A 8 -2.27 -1.94 28.84
C ARG A 8 -2.02 -0.82 27.83
N ARG A 9 -2.59 -0.93 26.62
CA ARG A 9 -2.44 0.09 25.56
C ARG A 9 -2.99 1.45 25.97
N ILE A 10 -4.16 1.48 26.63
CA ILE A 10 -4.77 2.72 27.15
C ILE A 10 -3.87 3.34 28.21
N LEU A 11 -3.39 2.55 29.18
CA LEU A 11 -2.51 3.03 30.23
C LEU A 11 -1.18 3.54 29.67
N THR A 12 -0.62 2.86 28.67
CA THR A 12 0.59 3.31 27.97
C THR A 12 0.37 4.66 27.28
N SER A 13 -0.76 4.84 26.58
CA SER A 13 -1.11 6.13 25.96
C SER A 13 -1.24 7.25 26.98
N ALA A 14 -1.90 6.97 28.11
CA ALA A 14 -2.02 7.94 29.21
C ALA A 14 -0.69 8.29 29.86
N TRP A 15 0.20 7.31 29.98
CA TRP A 15 1.56 7.52 30.52
C TRP A 15 2.40 8.40 29.59
N ILE A 16 2.40 8.13 28.27
CA ILE A 16 3.11 8.95 27.28
C ILE A 16 2.66 10.41 27.36
N ARG A 17 1.37 10.68 27.41
CA ARG A 17 0.85 12.06 27.52
C ARG A 17 1.33 12.81 28.75
N ARG A 18 1.57 12.10 29.87
CA ARG A 18 2.02 12.71 31.14
C ARG A 18 3.54 12.85 31.22
N ASN A 19 4.26 12.16 30.35
CA ASN A 19 5.72 12.09 30.34
C ASN A 19 6.26 12.33 28.93
N ALA A 20 5.75 13.36 28.28
CA ALA A 20 6.03 13.65 26.88
C ALA A 20 7.49 14.07 26.60
N ASP A 21 8.19 14.52 27.64
CA ASP A 21 9.60 14.88 27.66
C ASP A 21 10.53 13.68 27.93
N ASN A 22 9.96 12.54 28.35
CA ASN A 22 10.75 11.38 28.75
C ASN A 22 11.12 10.51 27.53
N PRO A 23 12.39 10.16 27.31
CA PRO A 23 12.80 9.29 26.20
C PRO A 23 12.07 7.94 26.13
N THR A 24 11.59 7.42 27.27
CA THR A 24 10.77 6.21 27.28
C THR A 24 9.46 6.36 26.54
N ALA A 25 8.91 7.58 26.45
CA ALA A 25 7.70 7.86 25.67
C ALA A 25 7.91 7.55 24.18
N ALA A 26 9.08 7.91 23.64
CA ALA A 26 9.44 7.58 22.25
C ALA A 26 9.46 6.06 22.00
N LEU A 27 10.00 5.27 22.95
CA LEU A 27 10.06 3.81 22.84
C LEU A 27 8.67 3.16 22.91
N LEU A 28 7.75 3.76 23.66
CA LEU A 28 6.41 3.22 23.90
C LEU A 28 5.41 3.55 22.80
N LEU A 29 5.68 4.47 21.88
CA LEU A 29 4.78 4.82 20.78
C LEU A 29 4.34 3.61 19.94
N ARG A 30 5.20 2.62 19.79
CA ARG A 30 4.90 1.38 19.07
C ARG A 30 3.95 0.43 19.80
N ASN A 31 3.69 0.69 21.09
CA ASN A 31 2.91 -0.18 21.99
C ASN A 31 1.51 0.37 22.30
N VAL A 32 1.10 1.44 21.64
CA VAL A 32 -0.24 2.07 21.79
C VAL A 32 -1.18 1.66 20.67
N PRO A 33 -2.49 1.94 20.79
CA PRO A 33 -3.41 1.80 19.66
C PRO A 33 -2.96 2.64 18.46
N LEU A 34 -3.09 2.07 17.28
CA LEU A 34 -2.58 2.65 16.04
C LEU A 34 -3.12 4.06 15.79
N ASP A 35 -4.42 4.24 15.99
CA ASP A 35 -5.14 5.51 15.85
C ASP A 35 -4.73 6.58 16.87
N SER A 36 -4.08 6.16 17.96
CA SER A 36 -3.57 7.07 18.99
C SER A 36 -2.17 7.61 18.68
N VAL A 37 -1.41 6.96 17.79
CA VAL A 37 -0.01 7.32 17.51
C VAL A 37 0.14 8.74 17.00
N PRO A 38 -0.66 9.24 16.00
CA PRO A 38 -0.49 10.60 15.51
C PRO A 38 -0.62 11.66 16.62
N ALA A 39 -1.68 11.55 17.43
CA ALA A 39 -1.91 12.50 18.53
C ALA A 39 -0.89 12.40 19.67
N LEU A 40 -0.30 11.21 19.88
CA LEU A 40 0.76 11.02 20.85
C LEU A 40 2.12 11.50 20.33
N TYR A 41 2.37 11.33 19.03
CA TYR A 41 3.54 11.88 18.36
C TYR A 41 3.55 13.41 18.47
N ASP A 42 2.43 14.06 18.14
CA ASP A 42 2.31 15.52 18.21
C ASP A 42 2.40 16.06 19.65
N ALA A 43 2.12 15.22 20.65
CA ALA A 43 2.20 15.57 22.07
C ALA A 43 3.61 15.38 22.67
N LEU A 44 4.54 14.72 21.99
CA LEU A 44 5.93 14.58 22.46
C LEU A 44 6.63 15.93 22.45
N ASP A 45 7.56 16.08 23.39
CA ASP A 45 8.40 17.28 23.48
C ASP A 45 9.25 17.47 22.23
N GLU A 46 9.50 18.72 21.85
CA GLU A 46 10.30 19.07 20.66
C GLU A 46 11.74 18.53 20.74
N ASP A 47 12.30 18.46 21.95
CA ASP A 47 13.64 17.92 22.16
C ASP A 47 13.71 16.44 21.77
N LEU A 48 12.64 15.66 21.94
CA LEU A 48 12.60 14.26 21.48
C LEU A 48 12.56 14.15 19.96
N HIS A 49 11.84 15.05 19.28
CA HIS A 49 11.81 15.11 17.81
C HIS A 49 13.17 15.47 17.22
N ASN A 50 14.01 16.20 17.95
CA ASN A 50 15.35 16.61 17.53
C ASN A 50 16.47 15.71 18.10
N SER A 51 16.11 14.67 18.86
CA SER A 51 17.05 13.75 19.50
C SER A 51 17.43 12.56 18.61
N HIS A 52 18.33 11.72 19.13
CA HIS A 52 18.63 10.42 18.51
C HIS A 52 17.45 9.43 18.48
N PHE A 53 16.33 9.74 19.16
CA PHE A 53 15.07 9.00 19.04
C PHE A 53 14.22 9.41 17.86
N ALA A 54 14.50 10.54 17.18
CA ALA A 54 13.75 11.03 16.04
C ALA A 54 13.46 9.95 14.96
N PRO A 55 14.44 9.14 14.52
CA PRO A 55 14.14 8.08 13.54
C PRO A 55 13.10 7.08 14.03
N LEU A 56 13.12 6.72 15.32
CA LEU A 56 12.19 5.76 15.89
C LEU A 56 10.75 6.31 15.96
N ILE A 57 10.60 7.53 16.46
CA ILE A 57 9.28 8.16 16.58
C ILE A 57 8.67 8.48 15.19
N ASN A 58 9.50 8.93 14.25
CA ASN A 58 9.07 9.18 12.88
C ASN A 58 8.64 7.87 12.17
N ALA A 59 9.38 6.78 12.35
CA ALA A 59 9.00 5.48 11.80
C ALA A 59 7.68 4.97 12.40
N ALA A 60 7.44 5.17 13.70
CA ALA A 60 6.18 4.80 14.35
C ALA A 60 5.01 5.60 13.77
N LYS A 61 5.19 6.92 13.58
CA LYS A 61 4.18 7.78 12.97
C LYS A 61 3.89 7.38 11.53
N GLN A 62 4.91 7.24 10.69
CA GLN A 62 4.75 6.84 9.28
C GLN A 62 4.03 5.51 9.15
N SER A 63 4.40 4.52 9.96
CA SER A 63 3.73 3.22 9.97
C SER A 63 2.27 3.33 10.36
N SER A 64 1.96 4.15 11.36
CA SER A 64 0.59 4.42 11.79
C SER A 64 -0.21 5.12 10.71
N ASP A 65 0.29 6.22 10.17
CA ASP A 65 -0.38 7.00 9.14
C ASP A 65 -0.69 6.15 7.90
N ARG A 66 0.30 5.34 7.47
CA ARG A 66 0.12 4.40 6.35
C ARG A 66 -1.00 3.40 6.62
N ARG A 67 -1.02 2.78 7.80
CA ARG A 67 -2.05 1.80 8.15
C ARG A 67 -3.44 2.42 8.27
N ILE A 68 -3.55 3.61 8.87
CA ILE A 68 -4.81 4.36 8.96
C ILE A 68 -5.31 4.72 7.55
N ALA A 69 -4.43 5.24 6.69
CA ALA A 69 -4.79 5.59 5.32
C ALA A 69 -5.22 4.35 4.51
N THR A 70 -4.47 3.24 4.62
CA THR A 70 -4.81 1.97 3.95
C THR A 70 -6.15 1.43 4.42
N GLN A 71 -6.44 1.48 5.73
CA GLN A 71 -7.71 1.02 6.27
C GLN A 71 -8.89 1.88 5.75
N LYS A 72 -8.75 3.21 5.76
CA LYS A 72 -9.76 4.11 5.19
C LYS A 72 -10.00 3.84 3.70
N ALA A 73 -8.92 3.61 2.95
CA ALA A 73 -9.02 3.27 1.54
C ALA A 73 -9.76 1.93 1.34
N THR A 74 -9.47 0.90 2.16
CA THR A 74 -10.16 -0.39 2.08
C THR A 74 -11.69 -0.24 2.20
N GLU A 75 -12.15 0.69 3.02
CA GLU A 75 -13.59 0.97 3.18
C GLU A 75 -14.19 1.71 1.96
N ALA A 76 -13.39 2.50 1.26
CA ALA A 76 -13.81 3.28 0.09
C ALA A 76 -13.68 2.50 -1.23
N ILE A 77 -12.76 1.53 -1.31
CA ILE A 77 -12.50 0.71 -2.50
C ILE A 77 -13.52 -0.43 -2.57
N VAL A 78 -14.68 -0.11 -3.13
CA VAL A 78 -15.81 -1.04 -3.26
C VAL A 78 -16.34 -1.04 -4.70
N PRO A 79 -17.01 -2.10 -5.16
CA PRO A 79 -17.64 -2.11 -6.47
C PRO A 79 -18.56 -0.90 -6.70
N GLY A 80 -18.42 -0.23 -7.83
CA GLY A 80 -19.13 0.99 -8.20
C GLY A 80 -18.44 2.30 -7.79
N ALA A 81 -17.48 2.29 -6.87
CA ALA A 81 -16.69 3.46 -6.52
C ALA A 81 -15.78 3.90 -7.69
N GLU A 82 -15.45 5.16 -7.76
CA GLU A 82 -14.42 5.66 -8.69
C GLU A 82 -13.06 5.12 -8.27
N ALA A 83 -12.30 4.58 -9.24
CA ALA A 83 -10.95 4.09 -8.99
C ALA A 83 -10.01 5.29 -8.73
N PRO A 84 -9.28 5.32 -7.60
CA PRO A 84 -8.29 6.36 -7.34
C PRO A 84 -7.26 6.44 -8.47
N ASP A 85 -7.01 7.66 -8.97
CA ASP A 85 -6.00 7.86 -10.00
C ASP A 85 -4.60 7.79 -9.41
N PHE A 86 -3.68 7.28 -10.18
CA PHE A 86 -2.24 7.28 -9.85
C PHE A 86 -1.41 7.54 -11.10
N THR A 87 -0.19 8.01 -10.89
CA THR A 87 0.84 8.06 -11.92
C THR A 87 2.09 7.39 -11.38
N LEU A 88 2.48 6.28 -12.00
CA LEU A 88 3.65 5.49 -11.64
C LEU A 88 4.53 5.29 -12.88
N ASN A 89 5.82 5.06 -12.70
CA ASN A 89 6.74 4.90 -13.81
C ASN A 89 6.83 3.44 -14.29
N ASP A 90 6.90 3.27 -15.58
CA ASP A 90 7.23 2.01 -16.23
C ASP A 90 8.74 1.66 -16.09
N PRO A 91 9.20 0.49 -16.57
CA PRO A 91 10.62 0.10 -16.47
C PRO A 91 11.59 1.05 -17.18
N ASP A 92 11.11 1.82 -18.16
CA ASP A 92 11.89 2.82 -18.90
C ASP A 92 11.85 4.21 -18.24
N GLY A 93 11.13 4.34 -17.11
CA GLY A 93 10.95 5.60 -16.37
C GLY A 93 9.87 6.51 -16.96
N LYS A 94 9.04 6.03 -17.90
CA LYS A 94 7.94 6.79 -18.46
C LYS A 94 6.72 6.73 -17.55
N PRO A 95 6.04 7.88 -17.32
CA PRO A 95 4.85 7.90 -16.47
C PRO A 95 3.67 7.19 -17.15
N VAL A 96 3.01 6.32 -16.40
CA VAL A 96 1.74 5.68 -16.73
C VAL A 96 0.70 6.18 -15.73
N THR A 97 -0.33 6.85 -16.24
CA THR A 97 -1.45 7.37 -15.43
C THR A 97 -2.67 6.50 -15.67
N LEU A 98 -3.31 6.03 -14.59
CA LEU A 98 -4.47 5.14 -14.71
C LEU A 98 -5.61 5.78 -15.53
N SER A 99 -5.92 7.05 -15.31
CA SER A 99 -6.99 7.74 -16.03
C SER A 99 -6.76 7.82 -17.54
N SER A 100 -5.51 7.72 -18.01
CA SER A 100 -5.21 7.66 -19.45
C SER A 100 -5.61 6.34 -20.11
N LEU A 101 -5.94 5.32 -19.32
CA LEU A 101 -6.37 4.00 -19.80
C LEU A 101 -7.90 3.85 -19.86
N ARG A 102 -8.66 4.91 -19.55
CA ARG A 102 -10.13 4.92 -19.67
C ARG A 102 -10.59 4.58 -21.09
N GLY A 103 -11.82 4.09 -21.21
CA GLY A 103 -12.39 3.61 -22.49
C GLY A 103 -12.19 2.12 -22.75
N LYS A 104 -11.37 1.44 -21.95
CA LYS A 104 -11.23 -0.01 -21.90
C LYS A 104 -11.39 -0.51 -20.47
N TRP A 105 -11.66 -1.78 -20.32
CA TRP A 105 -11.51 -2.46 -19.05
C TRP A 105 -10.04 -2.42 -18.62
N VAL A 106 -9.78 -2.26 -17.32
CA VAL A 106 -8.43 -2.31 -16.77
C VAL A 106 -8.39 -3.37 -15.68
N VAL A 107 -7.38 -4.22 -15.70
CA VAL A 107 -7.04 -5.14 -14.60
C VAL A 107 -5.78 -4.61 -13.94
N LEU A 108 -5.90 -4.15 -12.70
CA LEU A 108 -4.76 -3.88 -11.84
C LEU A 108 -4.39 -5.17 -11.11
N ASP A 109 -3.10 -5.51 -11.12
CA ASP A 109 -2.54 -6.67 -10.42
C ASP A 109 -1.43 -6.19 -9.49
N PHE A 110 -1.70 -6.17 -8.21
CA PHE A 110 -0.72 -5.83 -7.18
C PHE A 110 0.07 -7.09 -6.84
N TRP A 111 1.37 -7.05 -7.10
CA TRP A 111 2.27 -8.20 -7.00
C TRP A 111 3.68 -7.83 -6.53
N GLY A 112 4.54 -8.81 -6.36
CA GLY A 112 5.98 -8.65 -6.17
C GLY A 112 6.69 -9.97 -6.47
N THR A 113 7.99 -9.92 -6.73
CA THR A 113 8.78 -11.12 -7.04
C THR A 113 8.88 -12.09 -5.86
N TRP A 114 8.75 -11.59 -4.64
CA TRP A 114 8.72 -12.34 -3.39
C TRP A 114 7.39 -13.07 -3.14
N CYS A 115 6.32 -12.70 -3.87
CA CYS A 115 4.98 -13.26 -3.69
C CYS A 115 4.84 -14.56 -4.49
N VAL A 116 5.00 -15.71 -3.84
CA VAL A 116 4.94 -17.04 -4.48
C VAL A 116 3.61 -17.26 -5.22
N TRP A 117 2.49 -16.84 -4.65
CA TRP A 117 1.17 -16.99 -5.26
C TRP A 117 0.96 -16.06 -6.45
N CYS A 118 1.53 -14.85 -6.39
CA CYS A 118 1.54 -13.95 -7.55
C CYS A 118 2.28 -14.58 -8.73
N VAL A 119 3.47 -15.10 -8.47
CA VAL A 119 4.30 -15.76 -9.52
C VAL A 119 3.61 -16.99 -10.09
N LYS A 120 2.97 -17.81 -9.25
CA LYS A 120 2.18 -18.97 -9.71
C LYS A 120 1.00 -18.58 -10.60
N GLY A 121 0.41 -17.42 -10.39
CA GLY A 121 -0.72 -16.90 -11.19
C GLY A 121 -0.33 -16.33 -12.55
N ILE A 122 0.97 -16.04 -12.81
CA ILE A 122 1.42 -15.42 -14.08
C ILE A 122 1.02 -16.20 -15.33
N PRO A 123 1.14 -17.56 -15.39
CA PRO A 123 0.73 -18.30 -16.58
C PRO A 123 -0.75 -18.13 -16.94
N ASP A 124 -1.62 -18.06 -15.94
CA ASP A 124 -3.04 -17.84 -16.19
C ASP A 124 -3.34 -16.39 -16.57
N MET A 125 -2.66 -15.41 -15.95
CA MET A 125 -2.73 -14.02 -16.36
C MET A 125 -2.33 -13.82 -17.83
N LYS A 126 -1.29 -14.52 -18.32
CA LYS A 126 -0.90 -14.50 -19.74
C LYS A 126 -2.01 -15.00 -20.66
N LYS A 127 -2.70 -16.08 -20.29
CA LYS A 127 -3.85 -16.60 -21.05
C LYS A 127 -5.01 -15.57 -21.09
N TYR A 128 -5.28 -14.93 -19.95
CA TYR A 128 -6.31 -13.90 -19.89
C TYR A 128 -5.93 -12.67 -20.70
N GLU A 129 -4.68 -12.23 -20.62
CA GLU A 129 -4.19 -11.10 -21.43
C GLU A 129 -4.35 -11.40 -22.92
N GLU A 130 -3.84 -12.55 -23.38
CA GLU A 130 -3.96 -12.96 -24.78
C GLU A 130 -5.42 -12.98 -25.27
N LYS A 131 -6.34 -13.47 -24.43
CA LYS A 131 -7.75 -13.58 -24.75
C LYS A 131 -8.46 -12.21 -24.80
N TYR A 132 -8.11 -11.30 -23.89
CA TYR A 132 -8.88 -10.07 -23.64
C TYR A 132 -8.14 -8.78 -24.02
N ARG A 133 -6.88 -8.80 -24.46
CA ARG A 133 -6.07 -7.59 -24.76
C ARG A 133 -6.69 -6.57 -25.72
N LYS A 134 -7.67 -6.96 -26.53
CA LYS A 134 -8.40 -6.03 -27.42
C LYS A 134 -9.35 -5.12 -26.65
N SER A 135 -9.95 -5.63 -25.58
CA SER A 135 -10.96 -4.93 -24.77
C SER A 135 -10.52 -4.61 -23.34
N CYS A 136 -9.40 -5.17 -22.89
CA CYS A 136 -8.91 -5.02 -21.54
C CYS A 136 -7.41 -4.70 -21.55
N THR A 137 -7.00 -3.74 -20.72
CA THR A 137 -5.60 -3.39 -20.45
C THR A 137 -5.20 -4.01 -19.12
N PHE A 138 -4.08 -4.72 -19.10
CA PHE A 138 -3.53 -5.29 -17.88
C PHE A 138 -2.39 -4.39 -17.39
N VAL A 139 -2.34 -4.13 -16.09
CA VAL A 139 -1.32 -3.31 -15.44
C VAL A 139 -0.88 -4.02 -14.17
N SER A 140 0.35 -4.49 -14.13
CA SER A 140 0.95 -5.01 -12.89
C SER A 140 1.68 -3.90 -12.16
N ILE A 141 1.35 -3.73 -10.89
CA ILE A 141 1.92 -2.74 -9.98
C ILE A 141 2.85 -3.50 -9.03
N ASP A 142 4.14 -3.24 -9.16
CA ASP A 142 5.13 -3.83 -8.27
C ASP A 142 5.04 -3.26 -6.86
N CYS A 143 5.22 -4.13 -5.87
CA CYS A 143 5.13 -3.79 -4.46
C CYS A 143 6.28 -4.44 -3.68
N PHE A 144 7.06 -3.63 -2.97
CA PHE A 144 8.10 -4.05 -2.04
C PHE A 144 9.34 -4.71 -2.65
N ASP A 145 9.54 -4.68 -3.95
CA ASP A 145 10.81 -5.02 -4.59
C ASP A 145 11.71 -3.77 -4.70
N SER A 146 13.02 -3.97 -4.78
CA SER A 146 13.90 -2.91 -5.30
C SER A 146 13.71 -2.76 -6.81
N PRO A 147 14.00 -1.58 -7.39
CA PRO A 147 13.91 -1.40 -8.85
C PRO A 147 14.68 -2.46 -9.65
N GLU A 148 15.83 -2.90 -9.15
CA GLU A 148 16.66 -3.92 -9.78
C GLU A 148 16.01 -5.29 -9.71
N THR A 149 15.48 -5.68 -8.54
CA THR A 149 14.77 -6.94 -8.31
C THR A 149 13.53 -7.03 -9.18
N TRP A 150 12.75 -5.94 -9.20
CA TRP A 150 11.58 -5.83 -10.07
C TRP A 150 11.92 -6.04 -11.54
N LYS A 151 12.92 -5.31 -12.09
CA LYS A 151 13.33 -5.43 -13.49
C LYS A 151 13.81 -6.84 -13.82
N ALA A 152 14.62 -7.47 -12.94
CA ALA A 152 15.03 -8.86 -13.11
C ALA A 152 13.83 -9.84 -13.12
N GLY A 153 12.82 -9.55 -12.29
CA GLY A 153 11.56 -10.29 -12.27
C GLY A 153 10.78 -10.18 -13.58
N LEU A 154 10.72 -8.98 -14.18
CA LEU A 154 10.07 -8.76 -15.48
C LEU A 154 10.79 -9.53 -16.59
N GLU A 155 12.12 -9.47 -16.65
CA GLU A 155 12.93 -10.23 -17.60
C GLU A 155 12.72 -11.74 -17.47
N LYS A 156 12.71 -12.25 -16.23
CA LYS A 156 12.51 -13.67 -15.94
C LYS A 156 11.13 -14.17 -16.37
N HIS A 157 10.10 -13.40 -16.09
CA HIS A 157 8.71 -13.83 -16.28
C HIS A 157 8.13 -13.43 -17.63
N GLN A 158 8.72 -12.45 -18.34
CA GLN A 158 8.33 -12.01 -19.70
C GLN A 158 6.82 -11.79 -19.83
N MET A 159 6.26 -10.95 -18.96
CA MET A 159 4.84 -10.63 -18.95
C MET A 159 4.54 -9.54 -20.00
N PRO A 160 3.61 -9.77 -20.96
CA PRO A 160 3.45 -8.92 -22.16
C PRO A 160 2.50 -7.72 -21.98
N TRP A 161 2.35 -7.21 -20.77
CA TRP A 161 1.45 -6.09 -20.45
C TRP A 161 2.17 -4.91 -19.78
N ILE A 162 1.43 -3.90 -19.35
CA ILE A 162 2.00 -2.72 -18.70
C ILE A 162 2.49 -3.07 -17.31
N HIS A 163 3.68 -2.61 -16.96
CA HIS A 163 4.29 -2.76 -15.65
C HIS A 163 4.65 -1.40 -15.10
N VAL A 164 4.34 -1.17 -13.83
CA VAL A 164 4.69 0.06 -13.12
C VAL A 164 5.27 -0.24 -11.75
N TYR A 165 6.19 0.61 -11.32
CA TYR A 165 6.85 0.52 -10.03
C TYR A 165 6.17 1.42 -9.01
N ASN A 166 5.80 0.87 -7.85
CA ASN A 166 5.23 1.63 -6.74
C ASN A 166 6.27 1.74 -5.61
N PRO A 167 6.97 2.88 -5.47
CA PRO A 167 7.97 3.04 -4.42
C PRO A 167 7.36 2.93 -3.02
N ASP A 168 8.03 2.23 -2.11
CA ASP A 168 7.54 2.05 -0.74
C ASP A 168 7.51 3.35 0.05
N ASP A 169 8.43 4.25 -0.23
CA ASP A 169 8.59 5.56 0.39
C ASP A 169 7.76 6.67 -0.29
N ALA A 170 6.97 6.32 -1.32
CA ALA A 170 6.09 7.28 -1.96
C ALA A 170 5.11 7.91 -0.94
N PRO A 171 4.78 9.20 -1.09
CA PRO A 171 3.74 9.84 -0.29
C PRO A 171 2.44 9.04 -0.30
N LEU A 172 1.71 9.02 0.82
CA LEU A 172 0.53 8.15 0.99
C LEU A 172 -0.55 8.39 -0.08
N ASP A 173 -0.69 9.62 -0.52
CA ASP A 173 -1.63 10.05 -1.58
C ASP A 173 -1.16 9.71 -3.00
N LYS A 174 0.06 9.16 -3.15
CA LYS A 174 0.64 8.71 -4.43
C LYS A 174 1.00 7.23 -4.43
N ASN A 175 0.95 6.58 -3.28
CA ASN A 175 1.27 5.17 -3.14
C ASN A 175 0.06 4.32 -3.50
N ALA A 176 0.13 3.57 -4.60
CA ALA A 176 -1.00 2.80 -5.11
C ALA A 176 -1.50 1.73 -4.11
N THR A 177 -0.62 1.12 -3.31
CA THR A 177 -1.06 0.14 -2.29
C THR A 177 -1.91 0.79 -1.21
N VAL A 178 -1.59 2.04 -0.84
CA VAL A 178 -2.37 2.83 0.12
C VAL A 178 -3.68 3.30 -0.51
N LEU A 179 -3.62 3.89 -1.71
CA LEU A 179 -4.80 4.39 -2.43
C LEU A 179 -5.87 3.31 -2.64
N TYR A 180 -5.44 2.08 -2.90
CA TYR A 180 -6.33 0.95 -3.15
C TYR A 180 -6.58 0.07 -1.91
N GLY A 181 -6.09 0.44 -0.74
CA GLY A 181 -6.31 -0.29 0.49
C GLY A 181 -5.78 -1.72 0.45
N VAL A 182 -4.67 -1.98 -0.25
CA VAL A 182 -4.12 -3.33 -0.44
C VAL A 182 -3.51 -3.84 0.85
N GLN A 183 -4.06 -4.94 1.38
CA GLN A 183 -3.62 -5.56 2.64
C GLN A 183 -2.99 -6.94 2.44
N GLY A 184 -3.08 -7.52 1.25
CA GLY A 184 -2.56 -8.85 0.94
C GLY A 184 -2.26 -9.04 -0.54
N TYR A 185 -1.49 -10.07 -0.86
CA TYR A 185 -1.01 -10.35 -2.22
C TYR A 185 -1.24 -11.81 -2.61
N PRO A 186 -1.66 -12.07 -3.87
CA PRO A 186 -2.01 -11.08 -4.89
C PRO A 186 -3.32 -10.36 -4.57
N THR A 187 -3.44 -9.11 -5.01
CA THR A 187 -4.73 -8.41 -5.09
C THR A 187 -4.94 -7.95 -6.52
N LYS A 188 -6.12 -8.27 -7.07
CA LYS A 188 -6.51 -7.86 -8.42
C LYS A 188 -7.78 -7.02 -8.38
N ILE A 189 -7.79 -5.93 -9.14
CA ILE A 189 -8.92 -5.01 -9.22
C ILE A 189 -9.31 -4.81 -10.68
N ILE A 190 -10.56 -5.10 -11.00
CA ILE A 190 -11.12 -4.87 -12.32
C ILE A 190 -11.82 -3.54 -12.31
N ILE A 191 -11.46 -2.67 -13.26
CA ILE A 191 -12.01 -1.33 -13.45
C ILE A 191 -12.72 -1.30 -14.81
N ASN A 192 -13.92 -0.72 -14.86
CA ASN A 192 -14.70 -0.58 -16.08
C ASN A 192 -14.19 0.59 -16.97
N PRO A 193 -14.66 0.72 -18.22
CA PRO A 193 -14.23 1.77 -19.14
C PRO A 193 -14.46 3.20 -18.61
N GLU A 194 -15.43 3.40 -17.72
CA GLU A 194 -15.76 4.68 -17.09
C GLU A 194 -14.84 5.02 -15.92
N GLY A 195 -13.91 4.12 -15.54
CA GLY A 195 -12.97 4.31 -14.44
C GLY A 195 -13.55 3.95 -13.06
N ARG A 196 -14.59 3.10 -13.01
CA ARG A 196 -15.19 2.63 -11.76
C ARG A 196 -14.77 1.20 -11.45
N ILE A 197 -14.57 0.91 -10.19
CA ILE A 197 -14.25 -0.43 -9.68
C ILE A 197 -15.43 -1.36 -9.97
N HIS A 198 -15.16 -2.44 -10.68
CA HIS A 198 -16.15 -3.47 -10.98
C HIS A 198 -16.07 -4.63 -10.00
N LYS A 199 -14.85 -5.13 -9.75
CA LYS A 199 -14.62 -6.27 -8.87
C LYS A 199 -13.23 -6.25 -8.26
N ILE A 200 -13.11 -6.80 -7.07
CA ILE A 200 -11.87 -6.94 -6.32
C ILE A 200 -11.68 -8.40 -5.96
N PHE A 201 -10.47 -8.91 -6.14
CA PHE A 201 -10.05 -10.24 -5.74
C PHE A 201 -8.83 -10.11 -4.84
N SER A 202 -8.84 -10.79 -3.71
CA SER A 202 -7.70 -10.86 -2.80
C SER A 202 -7.38 -12.33 -2.54
N GLY A 203 -6.11 -12.70 -2.65
CA GLY A 203 -5.65 -14.08 -2.56
C GLY A 203 -5.75 -14.85 -3.89
N GLU A 204 -5.74 -16.18 -3.81
CA GLU A 204 -5.94 -17.06 -4.97
C GLU A 204 -7.40 -16.98 -5.41
N GLY A 205 -7.67 -16.27 -6.48
CA GLY A 205 -8.99 -16.18 -7.12
C GLY A 205 -8.88 -16.33 -8.62
#